data_5ec9bc1be693456490a325d6524438b5
#
_entry.id   5ec9bc1be693456490a325d6524438b5
#
_cell.length_a   1.000
_cell.length_b   1.000
_cell.length_c   1.000
_cell.angle_alpha   90.00
_cell.angle_beta   90.00
_cell.angle_gamma   90.00
#
_symmetry.space_group_name_H-M   'P 1'
#
loop_
_entity.id
_entity.type
_entity.pdbx_description
1 polymer ?
#
loop_
_entity_poly.entity_id
_entity_poly.type
_entity_poly.pdbx_seq_one_letter_code
_entity_poly.pdbx_strand_id
1 'polypeptide(L)'
;KVVLWYNSGNRDEEVFEDPFKFDVRRTPNEHVAFGGPGPHFCLGAHLARREVTIMFREIFRTLPDLEITSEPDRLWSNFVHGIKRMNCRFTPGGARA
;
A
#
# COMPACT_ATOMS: atom_id res chain seq x y z
N LYS A 1 4.66 28.13 3.90
CA LYS A 1 4.09 26.77 4.03
C LYS A 1 4.86 25.85 3.11
N VAL A 2 5.15 24.63 3.56
CA VAL A 2 5.79 23.57 2.79
C VAL A 2 4.83 22.40 2.69
N VAL A 3 4.73 21.78 1.52
CA VAL A 3 3.94 20.57 1.29
C VAL A 3 4.86 19.47 0.81
N LEU A 4 4.74 18.29 1.43
CA LEU A 4 5.51 17.10 1.07
C LEU A 4 4.58 16.10 0.39
N TRP A 5 4.93 15.72 -0.84
CA TRP A 5 4.18 14.75 -1.64
C TRP A 5 4.84 13.37 -1.56
N TYR A 6 4.49 12.57 -0.55
CA TYR A 6 5.05 11.22 -0.34
C TYR A 6 4.91 10.31 -1.56
N ASN A 7 3.78 10.41 -2.28
CA ASN A 7 3.57 9.61 -3.50
C ASN A 7 4.55 9.98 -4.61
N SER A 8 4.93 11.25 -4.72
CA SER A 8 5.95 11.71 -5.65
C SER A 8 7.34 11.21 -5.23
N GLY A 9 7.68 11.39 -3.95
CA GLY A 9 8.97 10.91 -3.44
C GLY A 9 9.16 9.39 -3.56
N ASN A 10 8.09 8.61 -3.38
CA ASN A 10 8.13 7.15 -3.57
C ASN A 10 8.12 6.71 -5.05
N ARG A 11 8.11 7.65 -5.99
CA ARG A 11 8.18 7.43 -7.44
C ARG A 11 9.23 8.30 -8.12
N ASP A 12 10.21 8.71 -7.37
CA ASP A 12 11.34 9.49 -7.88
C ASP A 12 12.22 8.60 -8.75
N GLU A 13 12.37 8.94 -10.02
CA GLU A 13 13.14 8.21 -11.01
C GLU A 13 14.65 8.28 -10.75
N GLU A 14 15.10 9.25 -9.96
CA GLU A 14 16.50 9.34 -9.51
C GLU A 14 16.82 8.34 -8.40
N VAL A 15 15.79 7.81 -7.73
CA VAL A 15 15.93 6.90 -6.59
C VAL A 15 15.46 5.48 -6.94
N PHE A 16 14.40 5.35 -7.73
CA PHE A 16 13.77 4.07 -8.03
C PHE A 16 13.80 3.76 -9.53
N GLU A 17 14.37 2.66 -9.90
CA GLU A 17 14.24 2.11 -11.24
C GLU A 17 12.79 1.64 -11.48
N ASP A 18 12.20 1.98 -12.63
CA ASP A 18 10.80 1.69 -12.95
C ASP A 18 9.82 2.05 -11.81
N PRO A 19 9.74 3.31 -11.36
CA PRO A 19 9.04 3.68 -10.11
C PRO A 19 7.53 3.43 -10.14
N PHE A 20 6.93 3.32 -11.32
CA PHE A 20 5.51 3.01 -11.50
C PHE A 20 5.20 1.51 -11.55
N LYS A 21 6.23 0.67 -11.65
CA LYS A 21 6.08 -0.78 -11.58
C LYS A 21 5.90 -1.23 -10.14
N PHE A 22 4.80 -1.92 -9.84
CA PHE A 22 4.63 -2.58 -8.56
C PHE A 22 5.47 -3.86 -8.52
N ASP A 23 6.53 -3.85 -7.72
CA ASP A 23 7.43 -5.00 -7.56
C ASP A 23 7.70 -5.24 -6.07
N VAL A 24 7.12 -6.32 -5.53
CA VAL A 24 7.29 -6.73 -4.12
C VAL A 24 8.70 -7.21 -3.78
N ARG A 25 9.55 -7.44 -4.80
CA ARG A 25 10.95 -7.87 -4.63
C ARG A 25 11.93 -6.72 -4.76
N ARG A 26 11.45 -5.49 -4.93
CA ARG A 26 12.29 -4.31 -5.11
C ARG A 26 13.33 -4.20 -3.99
N THR A 27 14.60 -4.14 -4.36
CA THR A 27 15.72 -3.94 -3.45
C THR A 27 16.85 -3.16 -4.17
N PRO A 28 17.38 -2.06 -3.62
CA PRO A 28 16.91 -1.37 -2.41
C PRO A 28 15.50 -0.79 -2.56
N ASN A 29 14.81 -0.54 -1.44
CA ASN A 29 13.50 0.07 -1.43
C ASN A 29 13.44 1.16 -0.33
N GLU A 30 14.04 2.28 -0.61
CA GLU A 30 14.20 3.40 0.34
C GLU A 30 12.99 4.33 0.35
N HIS A 31 11.81 3.74 0.49
CA HIS A 31 10.56 4.50 0.46
C HIS A 31 10.40 5.39 1.70
N VAL A 32 9.74 6.53 1.51
CA VAL A 32 9.43 7.49 2.58
C VAL A 32 7.99 7.38 3.10
N ALA A 33 7.32 6.24 2.92
CA ALA A 33 5.94 6.05 3.34
C ALA A 33 5.72 6.23 4.87
N PHE A 34 6.76 6.02 5.67
CA PHE A 34 6.76 6.27 7.11
C PHE A 34 7.56 7.52 7.52
N GLY A 35 7.83 8.39 6.60
CA GLY A 35 8.71 9.54 6.77
C GLY A 35 10.17 9.21 6.50
N GLY A 36 11.02 10.23 6.60
CA GLY A 36 12.47 10.10 6.50
C GLY A 36 13.12 9.71 7.84
N PRO A 37 14.44 9.52 7.86
CA PRO A 37 15.18 9.25 9.08
C PRO A 37 15.08 10.43 10.06
N GLY A 38 15.05 10.13 11.36
CA GLY A 38 15.04 11.15 12.41
C GLY A 38 13.94 10.94 13.45
N PRO A 39 13.80 11.89 14.40
CA PRO A 39 12.90 11.76 15.54
C PRO A 39 11.41 11.73 15.18
N HIS A 40 11.06 12.18 13.99
CA HIS A 40 9.68 12.15 13.46
C HIS A 40 9.38 10.96 12.54
N PHE A 41 10.28 9.96 12.44
CA PHE A 41 9.94 8.70 11.81
C PHE A 41 8.67 8.13 12.45
N CYS A 42 7.77 7.59 11.65
CA CYS A 42 6.45 7.13 12.11
C CYS A 42 6.59 6.16 13.30
N LEU A 43 6.06 6.55 14.45
CA LEU A 43 6.03 5.72 15.66
C LEU A 43 5.30 4.39 15.44
N GLY A 44 4.25 4.41 14.62
CA GLY A 44 3.43 3.24 14.29
C GLY A 44 3.97 2.34 13.19
N ALA A 45 5.15 2.60 12.61
CA ALA A 45 5.65 1.87 11.45
C ALA A 45 5.76 0.36 11.65
N HIS A 46 6.20 -0.08 12.83
CA HIS A 46 6.30 -1.51 13.16
C HIS A 46 4.92 -2.17 13.30
N LEU A 47 3.98 -1.49 13.95
CA LEU A 47 2.60 -1.97 14.08
C LEU A 47 1.93 -2.05 12.71
N ALA A 48 2.02 -1.00 11.91
CA ALA A 48 1.45 -0.97 10.56
C ALA A 48 1.99 -2.11 9.67
N ARG A 49 3.30 -2.35 9.68
CA ARG A 49 3.90 -3.47 8.95
C ARG A 49 3.37 -4.83 9.41
N ARG A 50 3.20 -5.00 10.72
CA ARG A 50 2.66 -6.24 11.29
C ARG A 50 1.20 -6.44 10.89
N GLU A 51 0.38 -5.42 11.00
CA GLU A 51 -1.04 -5.44 10.61
C GLU A 51 -1.19 -5.78 9.13
N VAL A 52 -0.48 -5.08 8.25
CA VAL A 52 -0.49 -5.32 6.80
C VAL A 52 -0.05 -6.75 6.48
N THR A 53 1.02 -7.24 7.12
CA THR A 53 1.52 -8.60 6.90
C THR A 53 0.50 -9.66 7.29
N ILE A 54 -0.14 -9.51 8.46
CA ILE A 54 -1.16 -10.45 8.94
C ILE A 54 -2.40 -10.38 8.03
N MET A 55 -2.84 -9.17 7.70
CA MET A 55 -4.02 -8.97 6.84
C MET A 55 -3.85 -9.64 5.49
N PHE A 56 -2.75 -9.38 4.78
CA PHE A 56 -2.51 -10.01 3.47
C PHE A 56 -2.35 -11.53 3.57
N ARG A 57 -1.68 -12.02 4.60
CA ARG A 57 -1.57 -13.47 4.84
C ARG A 57 -2.95 -14.12 4.95
N GLU A 58 -3.84 -13.54 5.76
CA GLU A 58 -5.18 -14.05 5.95
C GLU A 58 -6.06 -13.88 4.70
N ILE A 59 -5.94 -12.77 3.98
CA ILE A 59 -6.63 -12.58 2.70
C ILE A 59 -6.24 -13.68 1.71
N PHE A 60 -4.95 -13.89 1.46
CA PHE A 60 -4.50 -14.89 0.49
C PHE A 60 -4.80 -16.33 0.94
N ARG A 61 -4.88 -16.58 2.24
CA ARG A 61 -5.27 -17.88 2.77
C ARG A 61 -6.76 -18.15 2.63
N THR A 62 -7.61 -17.15 2.87
CA THR A 62 -9.07 -17.31 2.93
C THR A 62 -9.77 -16.99 1.61
N LEU A 63 -9.17 -16.13 0.79
CA LEU A 63 -9.72 -15.64 -0.47
C LEU A 63 -8.67 -15.78 -1.58
N PRO A 64 -8.24 -17.02 -1.93
CA PRO A 64 -7.13 -17.24 -2.86
C PRO A 64 -7.41 -16.78 -4.29
N ASP A 65 -8.68 -16.60 -4.63
CA ASP A 65 -9.19 -16.15 -5.93
C ASP A 65 -9.72 -14.71 -5.92
N LEU A 66 -9.35 -13.93 -4.90
CA LEU A 66 -9.75 -12.53 -4.80
C LEU A 66 -9.25 -11.74 -6.02
N GLU A 67 -10.15 -11.14 -6.74
CA GLU A 67 -9.89 -10.34 -7.93
C GLU A 67 -10.54 -8.95 -7.81
N ILE A 68 -9.79 -7.90 -8.12
CA ILE A 68 -10.32 -6.55 -8.23
C ILE A 68 -10.99 -6.42 -9.60
N THR A 69 -12.26 -6.00 -9.60
CA THR A 69 -13.10 -6.02 -10.81
C THR A 69 -13.39 -4.65 -11.41
N SER A 70 -12.94 -3.58 -10.75
CA SER A 70 -13.09 -2.21 -11.26
C SER A 70 -11.97 -1.31 -10.76
N GLU A 71 -11.75 -0.21 -11.46
CA GLU A 71 -10.91 0.87 -10.93
C GLU A 71 -11.47 1.38 -9.59
N PRO A 72 -10.61 1.75 -8.64
CA PRO A 72 -11.05 2.28 -7.36
C PRO A 72 -11.71 3.65 -7.49
N ASP A 73 -12.88 3.82 -6.87
CA ASP A 73 -13.49 5.12 -6.66
C ASP A 73 -12.75 5.86 -5.54
N ARG A 74 -12.10 6.97 -5.87
CA ARG A 74 -11.25 7.70 -4.95
C ARG A 74 -11.97 8.85 -4.26
N LEU A 75 -11.53 9.15 -3.04
CA LEU A 75 -12.02 10.30 -2.30
C LEU A 75 -11.51 11.60 -2.95
N TRP A 76 -12.43 12.51 -3.25
CA TRP A 76 -12.10 13.88 -3.67
C TRP A 76 -11.67 14.67 -2.44
N SER A 77 -10.38 14.67 -2.15
CA SER A 77 -9.81 15.37 -1.00
C SER A 77 -8.36 15.75 -1.29
N ASN A 78 -8.00 16.96 -0.89
CA ASN A 78 -6.62 17.43 -0.89
C ASN A 78 -5.84 17.05 0.38
N PHE A 79 -6.48 16.37 1.32
CA PHE A 79 -5.87 15.96 2.59
C PHE A 79 -5.66 14.45 2.69
N VAL A 80 -6.68 13.65 2.36
CA VAL A 80 -6.60 12.18 2.42
C VAL A 80 -6.83 11.59 1.03
N HIS A 81 -5.82 10.94 0.47
CA HIS A 81 -5.94 10.21 -0.79
C HIS A 81 -6.47 8.80 -0.55
N GLY A 82 -7.75 8.72 -0.13
CA GLY A 82 -8.40 7.47 0.24
C GLY A 82 -9.14 6.80 -0.91
N ILE A 83 -9.45 5.52 -0.73
CA ILE A 83 -10.35 4.75 -1.59
C ILE A 83 -11.71 4.69 -0.91
N LYS A 84 -12.76 5.14 -1.59
CA LYS A 84 -14.15 5.08 -1.12
C LYS A 84 -14.79 3.72 -1.39
N ARG A 85 -14.49 3.17 -2.56
CA ARG A 85 -15.06 1.92 -3.05
C ARG A 85 -14.08 1.24 -3.99
N MET A 86 -13.98 -0.07 -3.86
CA MET A 86 -13.20 -0.92 -4.74
C MET A 86 -13.95 -2.25 -4.86
N ASN A 87 -14.52 -2.52 -6.03
CA ASN A 87 -15.27 -3.73 -6.25
C ASN A 87 -14.34 -4.92 -6.40
N CYS A 88 -14.70 -6.03 -5.81
CA CYS A 88 -13.96 -7.27 -5.91
C CYS A 88 -14.89 -8.47 -6.09
N ARG A 89 -14.32 -9.56 -6.57
CA ARG A 89 -14.97 -10.87 -6.71
C ARG A 89 -14.13 -11.92 -6.00
N PHE A 90 -14.76 -12.86 -5.35
CA PHE A 90 -14.14 -14.03 -4.74
C PHE A 90 -15.18 -15.14 -4.57
N THR A 91 -14.74 -16.38 -4.35
CA THR A 91 -15.62 -17.51 -4.05
C THR A 91 -15.82 -17.63 -2.53
N PRO A 92 -17.05 -17.45 -2.01
CA PRO A 92 -17.33 -17.63 -0.59
C PRO A 92 -17.03 -19.06 -0.13
N GLY A 93 -16.42 -19.22 1.05
CA GLY A 93 -16.14 -20.53 1.64
C GLY A 93 -14.83 -21.18 1.18
N GLY A 94 -13.95 -20.46 0.48
CA GLY A 94 -12.66 -20.95 0.00
C GLY A 94 -11.58 -21.15 1.06
N ALA A 95 -11.89 -21.03 2.35
CA ALA A 95 -10.96 -21.39 3.40
C ALA A 95 -10.77 -22.92 3.39
N ARG A 96 -9.73 -23.38 2.72
CA ARG A 96 -9.26 -24.75 2.90
C ARG A 96 -8.59 -24.86 4.26
N ALA A 97 -9.06 -25.82 5.03
CA ALA A 97 -8.47 -26.26 6.29
C ALA A 97 -6.98 -26.61 6.11
#